data_e4f5ca97d9039e63fcd380322e10f60e
#
_entry.id   e4f5ca97d9039e63fcd380322e10f60e
#
_cell.length_a   1.000
_cell.length_b   1.000
_cell.length_c   1.000
_cell.angle_alpha   90.00
_cell.angle_beta   90.00
_cell.angle_gamma   90.00
#
_symmetry.space_group_name_H-M   'P 1'
#
loop_
_entity.id
_entity.type
_entity.pdbx_description
1 polymer ?
#
loop_
_entity_poly.entity_id
_entity_poly.type
_entity_poly.pdbx_seq_one_letter_code
_entity_poly.pdbx_strand_id
1 'polypeptide(L)'
;MPGTRKLGRTTDHRMAMLRGMVTLLLEKGSIQTTVTRAKEVRSLTEKMITLGKTNTLASRRQALAFITKEDVVKNLFDTIAPSYAERNGGYTRIIKIGPRRGDAAEMAIIELVK
;
A
#
# COMPACT_ATOMS: atom_id res chain seq x y z
N MET A 1 8.65 3.01 22.56
CA MET A 1 8.69 2.78 21.86
C MET A 1 8.92 3.16 21.27
N PRO A 2 9.12 3.06 21.44
CA PRO A 2 9.53 3.54 20.73
C PRO A 2 9.25 3.89 19.65
N GLY A 3 9.65 4.71 19.24
CA GLY A 3 9.42 5.26 18.01
C GLY A 3 8.53 4.54 17.11
N THR A 4 8.14 3.45 17.49
CA THR A 4 7.27 2.67 16.67
C THR A 4 5.84 3.07 16.87
N ARG A 5 5.12 3.23 15.80
CA ARG A 5 3.71 3.50 15.84
C ARG A 5 2.96 2.19 15.96
N LYS A 6 2.93 1.65 17.12
CA LYS A 6 2.32 0.34 17.30
C LYS A 6 0.81 0.36 17.18
N LEU A 7 0.19 1.50 17.38
CA LEU A 7 -1.26 1.61 17.25
C LEU A 7 -2.00 0.61 18.14
N GLY A 8 -1.42 0.29 19.30
CA GLY A 8 -2.02 -0.65 20.23
C GLY A 8 -1.94 -2.11 19.78
N ARG A 9 -1.13 -2.42 18.78
CA ARG A 9 -1.04 -3.77 18.23
C ARG A 9 0.40 -4.26 18.29
N THR A 10 0.55 -5.60 18.27
CA THR A 10 1.87 -6.19 18.15
C THR A 10 2.42 -5.91 16.75
N THR A 11 3.73 -6.05 16.59
CA THR A 11 4.36 -5.86 15.30
C THR A 11 3.79 -6.81 14.25
N ASP A 12 3.52 -8.06 14.63
CA ASP A 12 2.96 -9.04 13.70
C ASP A 12 1.56 -8.66 13.25
N HIS A 13 0.71 -8.25 14.17
CA HIS A 13 -0.65 -7.83 13.84
C HIS A 13 -0.63 -6.59 12.97
N ARG A 14 0.25 -5.65 13.30
CA ARG A 14 0.37 -4.41 12.53
C ARG A 14 0.80 -4.71 11.10
N MET A 15 1.81 -5.57 10.94
CA MET A 15 2.29 -5.92 9.61
C MET A 15 1.23 -6.66 8.80
N ALA A 16 0.51 -7.58 9.43
CA ALA A 16 -0.57 -8.31 8.75
C ALA A 16 -1.65 -7.35 8.25
N MET A 17 -2.01 -6.37 9.08
CA MET A 17 -2.98 -5.35 8.70
C MET A 17 -2.48 -4.53 7.51
N LEU A 18 -1.23 -4.09 7.56
CA LEU A 18 -0.66 -3.27 6.48
C LEU A 18 -0.58 -4.05 5.17
N ARG A 19 -0.21 -5.33 5.24
CA ARG A 19 -0.16 -6.17 4.04
C ARG A 19 -1.54 -6.31 3.42
N GLY A 20 -2.56 -6.49 4.25
CA GLY A 20 -3.93 -6.54 3.77
C GLY A 20 -4.36 -5.23 3.12
N MET A 21 -3.97 -4.11 3.70
CA MET A 21 -4.32 -2.80 3.15
C MET A 21 -3.62 -2.53 1.82
N VAL A 22 -2.35 -2.91 1.70
CA VAL A 22 -1.61 -2.79 0.44
C VAL A 22 -2.27 -3.62 -0.64
N THR A 23 -2.63 -4.86 -0.30
CA THR A 23 -3.33 -5.75 -1.23
C THR A 23 -4.63 -5.12 -1.72
N LEU A 24 -5.40 -4.58 -0.79
CA LEU A 24 -6.68 -3.96 -1.11
C LEU A 24 -6.50 -2.72 -1.98
N LEU A 25 -5.48 -1.90 -1.68
CA LEU A 25 -5.20 -0.71 -2.49
C LEU A 25 -4.85 -1.09 -3.92
N LEU A 26 -3.99 -2.10 -4.09
CA LEU A 26 -3.61 -2.55 -5.42
C LEU A 26 -4.80 -3.16 -6.17
N GLU A 27 -5.68 -3.81 -5.45
CA GLU A 27 -6.86 -4.43 -6.05
C GLU A 27 -7.91 -3.41 -6.47
N LYS A 28 -8.17 -2.41 -5.62
CA LYS A 28 -9.28 -1.48 -5.83
C LYS A 28 -8.86 -0.12 -6.37
N GLY A 29 -7.60 0.24 -6.26
CA GLY A 29 -7.11 1.53 -6.73
C GLY A 29 -7.18 2.66 -5.72
N SER A 30 -8.01 2.54 -4.70
CA SER A 30 -8.06 3.53 -3.61
C SER A 30 -8.66 2.90 -2.38
N ILE A 31 -8.24 3.38 -1.21
CA ILE A 31 -8.83 2.98 0.07
C ILE A 31 -8.90 4.19 0.98
N GLN A 32 -9.80 4.13 1.95
CA GLN A 32 -9.95 5.17 2.96
C GLN A 32 -9.44 4.65 4.29
N THR A 33 -8.60 5.45 4.96
CA THR A 33 -8.02 5.05 6.23
C THR A 33 -7.56 6.31 6.98
N THR A 34 -6.90 6.14 8.13
CA THR A 34 -6.34 7.28 8.84
C THR A 34 -5.10 7.79 8.12
N VAL A 35 -4.76 9.06 8.32
CA VAL A 35 -3.58 9.67 7.70
C VAL A 35 -2.31 8.89 8.06
N THR A 36 -2.18 8.49 9.33
CA THR A 36 -1.00 7.75 9.78
C THR A 36 -0.84 6.43 9.03
N ARG A 37 -1.92 5.67 8.92
CA ARG A 37 -1.88 4.40 8.19
C ARG A 37 -1.68 4.60 6.71
N ALA A 38 -2.27 5.65 6.15
CA ALA A 38 -2.09 5.95 4.73
C ALA A 38 -0.62 6.17 4.40
N LYS A 39 0.11 6.85 5.27
CA LYS A 39 1.54 7.08 5.05
C LYS A 39 2.33 5.78 5.08
N GLU A 40 2.00 4.87 5.99
CA GLU A 40 2.67 3.58 6.04
C GLU A 40 2.34 2.71 4.83
N VAL A 41 1.07 2.68 4.46
CA VAL A 41 0.62 1.91 3.29
C VAL A 41 1.26 2.46 2.02
N ARG A 42 1.37 3.78 1.90
CA ARG A 42 2.00 4.41 0.75
C ARG A 42 3.42 3.91 0.53
N SER A 43 4.22 3.90 1.58
CA SER A 43 5.61 3.47 1.49
C SER A 43 5.70 2.02 1.00
N LEU A 44 4.88 1.14 1.56
CA LEU A 44 4.90 -0.27 1.20
C LEU A 44 4.36 -0.50 -0.21
N THR A 45 3.31 0.20 -0.59
CA THR A 45 2.73 0.06 -1.92
C THR A 45 3.71 0.50 -3.00
N GLU A 46 4.43 1.59 -2.74
CA GLU A 46 5.41 2.07 -3.71
C GLU A 46 6.54 1.08 -3.89
N LYS A 47 6.96 0.40 -2.82
CA LYS A 47 7.95 -0.67 -2.93
C LYS A 47 7.44 -1.82 -3.80
N MET A 48 6.18 -2.18 -3.64
CA MET A 48 5.60 -3.26 -4.45
C MET A 48 5.54 -2.89 -5.92
N ILE A 49 5.17 -1.65 -6.24
CA ILE A 49 5.14 -1.20 -7.62
C ILE A 49 6.55 -1.19 -8.23
N THR A 50 7.53 -0.76 -7.45
CA THR A 50 8.93 -0.79 -7.90
C THR A 50 9.38 -2.22 -8.22
N LEU A 51 9.02 -3.19 -7.37
CA LEU A 51 9.29 -4.60 -7.65
C LEU A 51 8.64 -5.05 -8.96
N GLY A 52 7.39 -4.60 -9.17
CA GLY A 52 6.65 -4.95 -10.38
C GLY A 52 7.31 -4.43 -11.65
N LYS A 53 7.97 -3.29 -11.56
CA LYS A 53 8.66 -2.70 -12.71
C LYS A 53 9.86 -3.53 -13.14
N THR A 54 10.49 -4.24 -12.23
CA THR A 54 11.63 -5.10 -12.56
C THR A 54 11.20 -6.37 -13.28
N ASN A 55 10.06 -6.93 -12.92
CA ASN A 55 9.44 -8.10 -13.56
C ASN A 55 10.40 -9.28 -13.77
N THR A 56 11.08 -9.68 -12.70
CA THR A 56 11.89 -10.89 -12.69
C THR A 56 11.19 -11.94 -11.82
N LEU A 57 11.60 -13.20 -11.95
CA LEU A 57 11.07 -14.25 -11.09
C LEU A 57 11.32 -13.93 -9.63
N ALA A 58 12.51 -13.41 -9.32
CA ALA A 58 12.85 -13.05 -7.94
C ALA A 58 11.93 -11.95 -7.41
N SER A 59 11.65 -10.91 -8.20
CA SER A 59 10.76 -9.84 -7.75
C SER A 59 9.33 -10.31 -7.61
N ARG A 60 8.87 -11.22 -8.47
CA ARG A 60 7.52 -11.80 -8.33
C ARG A 60 7.41 -12.62 -7.04
N ARG A 61 8.45 -13.36 -6.69
CA ARG A 61 8.47 -14.12 -5.44
C ARG A 61 8.43 -13.21 -4.22
N GLN A 62 9.16 -12.10 -4.27
CA GLN A 62 9.14 -11.14 -3.18
C GLN A 62 7.75 -10.52 -3.02
N ALA A 63 7.10 -10.17 -4.13
CA ALA A 63 5.76 -9.61 -4.08
C ALA A 63 4.75 -10.62 -3.53
N LEU A 64 4.86 -11.88 -3.96
CA LEU A 64 3.98 -12.94 -3.45
C LEU A 64 4.15 -13.18 -1.96
N ALA A 65 5.36 -13.00 -1.45
CA ALA A 65 5.62 -13.15 -0.02
C ALA A 65 4.94 -12.05 0.80
N PHE A 66 4.69 -10.90 0.20
CA PHE A 66 4.09 -9.77 0.88
C PHE A 66 2.58 -9.63 0.60
N ILE A 67 2.20 -9.68 -0.67
CA ILE A 67 0.80 -9.53 -1.08
C ILE A 67 0.11 -10.88 -0.95
N THR A 68 -1.04 -10.91 -0.29
CA THR A 68 -1.68 -12.16 0.09
C THR A 68 -2.51 -12.82 -1.01
N LYS A 69 -2.75 -12.12 -2.12
CA LYS A 69 -3.55 -12.66 -3.22
C LYS A 69 -2.75 -12.75 -4.50
N GLU A 70 -2.71 -13.95 -5.09
CA GLU A 70 -1.95 -14.17 -6.32
C GLU A 70 -2.48 -13.37 -7.50
N ASP A 71 -3.80 -13.23 -7.60
CA ASP A 71 -4.39 -12.48 -8.70
C ASP A 71 -4.01 -10.99 -8.63
N VAL A 72 -3.85 -10.45 -7.43
CA VAL A 72 -3.41 -9.08 -7.26
C VAL A 72 -1.95 -8.93 -7.69
N VAL A 73 -1.10 -9.90 -7.35
CA VAL A 73 0.31 -9.90 -7.79
C VAL A 73 0.37 -9.96 -9.30
N LYS A 74 -0.42 -10.84 -9.91
CA LYS A 74 -0.45 -10.94 -11.37
C LYS A 74 -0.84 -9.62 -12.00
N ASN A 75 -1.88 -8.98 -11.49
CA ASN A 75 -2.33 -7.69 -12.01
C ASN A 75 -1.28 -6.60 -11.78
N LEU A 76 -0.57 -6.66 -10.65
CA LEU A 76 0.50 -5.71 -10.37
C LEU A 76 1.57 -5.76 -11.46
N PHE A 77 2.04 -6.96 -11.79
CA PHE A 77 3.11 -7.12 -12.77
C PHE A 77 2.64 -6.94 -14.21
N ASP A 78 1.41 -7.31 -14.50
CA ASP A 78 0.90 -7.29 -15.88
C ASP A 78 0.31 -5.93 -16.27
N THR A 79 -0.25 -5.19 -15.33
CA THR A 79 -1.01 -3.98 -15.63
C THR A 79 -0.54 -2.76 -14.85
N ILE A 80 -0.46 -2.86 -13.53
CA ILE A 80 -0.20 -1.68 -12.70
C ILE A 80 1.22 -1.16 -12.89
N ALA A 81 2.22 -2.01 -12.69
CA ALA A 81 3.61 -1.58 -12.80
C ALA A 81 3.97 -1.10 -14.20
N PRO A 82 3.55 -1.77 -15.27
CA PRO A 82 3.83 -1.25 -16.62
C PRO A 82 3.25 0.13 -16.88
N SER A 83 2.12 0.46 -16.27
CA SER A 83 1.53 1.79 -16.45
C SER A 83 2.38 2.90 -15.84
N TYR A 84 3.31 2.55 -14.95
CA TYR A 84 4.22 3.50 -14.33
C TYR A 84 5.66 3.38 -14.83
N ALA A 85 5.86 2.73 -15.96
CA ALA A 85 7.20 2.46 -16.48
C ALA A 85 8.04 3.74 -16.62
N GLU A 86 7.42 4.85 -16.99
CA GLU A 86 8.12 6.12 -17.20
C GLU A 86 8.15 6.99 -15.94
N ARG A 87 7.59 6.53 -14.83
CA ARG A 87 7.52 7.34 -13.61
C ARG A 87 8.46 6.78 -12.56
N ASN A 88 9.26 7.66 -11.97
CA ASN A 88 10.22 7.27 -10.94
C ASN A 88 9.68 7.64 -9.56
N GLY A 89 8.86 6.76 -8.98
CA GLY A 89 8.24 7.02 -7.70
C GLY A 89 6.99 7.85 -7.81
N GLY A 90 6.36 8.15 -6.68
CA GLY A 90 5.15 8.95 -6.67
C GLY A 90 3.97 8.27 -7.32
N TYR A 91 3.86 6.96 -7.16
CA TYR A 91 2.79 6.18 -7.79
C TYR A 91 1.47 6.30 -7.04
N THR A 92 1.50 6.82 -5.83
CA THR A 92 0.32 6.97 -4.99
C THR A 92 0.22 8.39 -4.48
N ARG A 93 -0.98 8.78 -4.08
CA ARG A 93 -1.17 10.06 -3.42
C ARG A 93 -2.14 9.91 -2.27
N ILE A 94 -1.99 10.80 -1.30
CA ILE A 94 -2.85 10.83 -0.11
C ILE A 94 -3.64 12.12 -0.12
N ILE A 95 -4.97 11.99 -0.01
CA ILE A 95 -5.87 13.14 0.04
C ILE A 95 -6.50 13.15 1.42
N LYS A 96 -6.24 14.21 2.19
CA LYS A 96 -6.82 14.34 3.53
C LYS A 96 -8.28 14.75 3.40
N ILE A 97 -9.14 14.09 4.16
CA ILE A 97 -10.58 14.35 4.08
C ILE A 97 -11.17 14.83 5.40
N GLY A 98 -10.31 15.08 6.39
CA GLY A 98 -10.75 15.66 7.65
C GLY A 98 -11.00 14.62 8.73
N PRO A 99 -11.44 15.09 9.90
CA PRO A 99 -11.60 14.20 11.05
C PRO A 99 -12.80 13.27 10.90
N ARG A 100 -12.62 12.07 11.44
CA ARG A 100 -13.68 11.07 11.47
C ARG A 100 -14.66 11.42 12.58
N ARG A 101 -15.93 11.16 12.30
CA ARG A 101 -16.97 11.34 13.30
C ARG A 101 -16.71 10.37 14.46
N GLY A 102 -16.88 10.87 15.67
CA GLY A 102 -16.79 10.05 16.88
C GLY A 102 -15.48 10.22 17.62
N ASP A 103 -14.34 9.96 16.99
CA ASP A 103 -13.04 10.04 17.64
C ASP A 103 -12.12 11.11 17.07
N ALA A 104 -12.58 11.86 16.08
CA ALA A 104 -11.82 12.94 15.45
C ALA A 104 -10.49 12.50 14.84
N ALA A 105 -10.32 11.21 14.54
CA ALA A 105 -9.12 10.74 13.87
C ALA A 105 -9.04 11.35 12.48
N GLU A 106 -7.85 11.84 12.10
CA GLU A 106 -7.65 12.41 10.77
C GLU A 106 -7.73 11.32 9.72
N MET A 107 -8.66 11.46 8.78
CA MET A 107 -8.89 10.47 7.73
C MET A 107 -8.29 10.92 6.42
N ALA A 108 -7.99 9.97 5.57
CA ALA A 108 -7.43 10.23 4.25
C ALA A 108 -7.84 9.13 3.28
N ILE A 109 -7.80 9.47 2.01
CA ILE A 109 -7.90 8.50 0.94
C ILE A 109 -6.51 8.36 0.34
N ILE A 110 -6.01 7.13 0.22
CA ILE A 110 -4.80 6.86 -0.51
C ILE A 110 -5.20 6.17 -1.81
N GLU A 111 -4.65 6.64 -2.92
CA GLU A 111 -5.03 6.12 -4.23
C GLU A 111 -3.85 6.03 -5.15
N LEU A 112 -3.97 5.15 -6.14
CA LEU A 112 -2.98 5.04 -7.21
C LEU A 112 -3.16 6.19 -8.17
N VAL A 113 -2.07 6.83 -8.53
CA VAL A 113 -2.09 7.97 -9.47
C VAL A 113 -2.25 7.42 -10.89
N LYS A 114 -3.05 8.08 -11.69
CA LYS A 114 -3.24 7.67 -13.09
C LYS A 114 -2.35 8.45 -14.03
#